data_d6e6dc0a3b0b4ebb40e7e9fd61a871aa
#
_entry.id   d6e6dc0a3b0b4ebb40e7e9fd61a871aa
#
_cell.length_a   1.000
_cell.length_b   1.000
_cell.length_c   1.000
_cell.angle_alpha   90.00
_cell.angle_beta   90.00
_cell.angle_gamma   90.00
#
_symmetry.space_group_name_H-M   'P 1'
#
loop_
_entity.id
_entity.type
_entity.pdbx_description
1 polymer ?
#
loop_
_entity_poly.entity_id
_entity_poly.type
_entity_poly.pdbx_seq_one_letter_code
_entity_poly.pdbx_strand_id
1 'polypeptide(L)'
;MLTVRLRRGCLALCTLAIVPALGLAQRSGPNPFPGGTNPDGSLRPTPPLSRLFTQDAYTEYAILAPGSEAFRIRFIPEETRAGATELVNATRGGSQGSDIEVYDPRTGKPLKFTYQDEGSDTHAIHAALPMPVPEGGVGRVLIYKTYKDPRTYTMHGEDIVWVRSLSGYRLGVLLPKGFSFLSSNVAAQLTTTADGRLKLAFANPSGQSNPVTIHARRTTAAFPPRNDPDMFFDDVKTLYDLGAPEGGTIKVEQTYSDYRKGDKATLNSLEYLPLTDLRVVDLDTAKTLAVVKNGAASAVKLDVPIVDDRQSAHLQITGTVKDAAYKVVNGELVFERTLHGLRNTVLLPAGWDVAAVSQSGTLGTYQGRAFVALINLNAENNYRVAIRARRGQ
;
A
#
# COMPACT_ATOMS: atom_id res chain seq x y z
N MET A 1 -15.91 31.35 89.02
CA MET A 1 -15.83 30.09 88.25
C MET A 1 -16.08 30.41 86.79
N LEU A 2 -15.00 30.59 86.02
CA LEU A 2 -15.16 30.83 84.60
C LEU A 2 -14.01 30.05 83.92
N THR A 3 -14.39 29.03 83.17
CA THR A 3 -13.46 28.12 82.55
C THR A 3 -13.19 28.59 81.10
N VAL A 4 -11.97 29.00 80.84
CA VAL A 4 -11.50 29.40 79.51
C VAL A 4 -11.07 28.12 78.74
N ARG A 5 -11.72 27.82 77.61
CA ARG A 5 -11.33 26.77 76.72
C ARG A 5 -10.40 27.34 75.65
N LEU A 6 -9.16 26.88 75.65
CA LEU A 6 -8.18 27.09 74.54
C LEU A 6 -8.62 26.27 73.32
N ARG A 7 -8.81 26.92 72.17
CA ARG A 7 -8.92 26.27 70.87
C ARG A 7 -7.50 26.03 70.31
N ARG A 8 -7.20 24.78 70.14
CA ARG A 8 -6.00 24.37 69.36
C ARG A 8 -6.35 24.49 67.88
N GLY A 9 -5.61 25.38 67.19
CA GLY A 9 -5.65 25.45 65.73
C GLY A 9 -4.80 24.30 65.11
N CYS A 10 -5.42 23.46 64.30
CA CYS A 10 -4.71 22.50 63.45
C CYS A 10 -4.15 23.23 62.23
N LEU A 11 -2.85 23.33 62.15
CA LEU A 11 -2.12 23.65 60.91
C LEU A 11 -2.22 22.42 60.01
N ALA A 12 -2.99 22.50 58.94
CA ALA A 12 -2.99 21.52 57.88
C ALA A 12 -1.77 21.80 56.97
N LEU A 13 -0.74 20.95 57.08
CA LEU A 13 0.36 20.91 56.09
C LEU A 13 -0.18 20.32 54.81
N CYS A 14 -0.43 21.15 53.79
CA CYS A 14 -0.64 20.67 52.40
C CYS A 14 0.70 20.19 51.87
N THR A 15 0.95 18.90 51.92
CA THR A 15 1.99 18.25 51.13
C THR A 15 1.54 18.24 49.68
N LEU A 16 2.11 19.11 48.85
CA LEU A 16 2.04 19.03 47.39
C LEU A 16 2.72 17.75 46.97
N ALA A 17 1.97 16.71 46.63
CA ALA A 17 2.50 15.56 45.94
C ALA A 17 2.85 15.99 44.51
N ILE A 18 4.14 16.19 44.25
CA ILE A 18 4.66 16.29 42.87
C ILE A 18 4.49 14.91 42.29
N VAL A 19 3.43 14.70 41.51
CA VAL A 19 3.29 13.56 40.61
C VAL A 19 4.31 13.80 39.49
N PRO A 20 5.34 12.95 39.35
CA PRO A 20 6.18 13.05 38.18
C PRO A 20 5.26 12.78 36.98
N ALA A 21 5.12 13.78 36.10
CA ALA A 21 4.55 13.57 34.80
C ALA A 21 5.41 12.50 34.13
N LEU A 22 4.92 11.25 34.16
CA LEU A 22 5.38 10.21 33.28
C LEU A 22 5.15 10.74 31.86
N GLY A 23 6.19 11.34 31.30
CA GLY A 23 6.23 11.65 29.90
C GLY A 23 5.98 10.34 29.18
N LEU A 24 4.74 10.19 28.68
CA LEU A 24 4.45 9.25 27.64
C LEU A 24 5.41 9.60 26.52
N ALA A 25 6.54 8.90 26.47
CA ALA A 25 7.38 8.88 25.28
C ALA A 25 6.42 8.47 24.17
N GLN A 26 5.91 9.46 23.44
CA GLN A 26 5.26 9.21 22.16
C GLN A 26 6.27 8.41 21.36
N ARG A 27 6.02 7.11 21.27
CA ARG A 27 6.67 6.32 20.24
C ARG A 27 6.39 7.06 18.97
N SER A 28 7.42 7.65 18.39
CA SER A 28 7.40 8.22 17.06
C SER A 28 7.19 7.07 16.07
N GLY A 29 5.94 6.62 15.99
CA GLY A 29 5.49 5.90 14.82
C GLY A 29 5.75 6.79 13.60
N PRO A 30 5.88 6.24 12.40
CA PRO A 30 6.00 7.06 11.20
C PRO A 30 4.87 8.09 11.25
N ASN A 31 5.25 9.37 11.15
CA ASN A 31 4.31 10.48 11.20
C ASN A 31 3.23 10.23 10.13
N PRO A 32 1.94 10.07 10.49
CA PRO A 32 0.87 9.81 9.52
C PRO A 32 0.70 10.96 8.53
N PHE A 33 1.27 12.12 8.84
CA PHE A 33 1.36 13.25 7.93
C PHE A 33 2.84 13.42 7.54
N PRO A 34 3.29 12.83 6.41
CA PRO A 34 4.59 13.15 5.87
C PRO A 34 4.57 14.65 5.54
N GLY A 35 5.23 15.44 6.30
CA GLY A 35 5.17 16.89 6.18
C GLY A 35 5.01 17.60 7.52
N GLY A 36 5.12 16.94 8.65
CA GLY A 36 5.08 17.59 9.95
C GLY A 36 5.87 18.91 10.00
N THR A 37 5.74 19.67 11.04
CA THR A 37 6.43 20.96 11.20
C THR A 37 7.89 20.77 11.59
N ASN A 38 8.74 21.66 11.13
CA ASN A 38 10.07 21.91 11.67
C ASN A 38 9.96 22.51 13.09
N PRO A 39 11.05 22.53 13.87
CA PRO A 39 11.05 23.14 15.21
C PRO A 39 10.64 24.63 15.22
N ASP A 40 10.82 25.34 14.11
CA ASP A 40 10.43 26.74 13.93
C ASP A 40 8.94 26.93 13.53
N GLY A 41 8.16 25.83 13.46
CA GLY A 41 6.76 25.84 13.07
C GLY A 41 6.52 25.83 11.56
N SER A 42 7.55 25.90 10.74
CA SER A 42 7.41 25.79 9.28
C SER A 42 7.01 24.38 8.85
N LEU A 43 6.28 24.26 7.76
CA LEU A 43 5.91 22.95 7.21
C LEU A 43 7.13 22.27 6.58
N ARG A 44 7.32 21.00 6.91
CA ARG A 44 8.33 20.20 6.20
C ARG A 44 7.88 19.96 4.75
N PRO A 45 8.85 19.88 3.81
CA PRO A 45 8.51 19.52 2.45
C PRO A 45 7.70 18.22 2.40
N THR A 46 6.56 18.24 1.75
CA THR A 46 5.75 17.06 1.53
C THR A 46 6.35 16.25 0.38
N PRO A 47 6.56 14.94 0.51
CA PRO A 47 7.01 14.12 -0.60
C PRO A 47 6.03 14.19 -1.79
N PRO A 48 6.48 13.90 -3.01
CA PRO A 48 5.60 13.85 -4.18
C PRO A 48 4.35 13.01 -3.91
N LEU A 49 3.21 13.42 -4.45
CA LEU A 49 1.92 12.74 -4.21
C LEU A 49 1.97 11.26 -4.57
N SER A 50 2.64 10.91 -5.65
CA SER A 50 2.93 9.51 -6.02
C SER A 50 3.65 8.75 -4.90
N ARG A 51 4.39 9.42 -4.03
CA ARG A 51 5.09 8.87 -2.87
C ARG A 51 4.31 8.96 -1.55
N LEU A 52 3.25 9.76 -1.45
CA LEU A 52 2.38 9.75 -0.25
C LEU A 52 1.73 8.38 -0.02
N PHE A 53 1.56 7.63 -1.09
CA PHE A 53 0.99 6.28 -1.07
C PHE A 53 2.04 5.19 -1.33
N THR A 54 3.32 5.50 -1.26
CA THR A 54 4.44 4.69 -1.77
C THR A 54 5.33 4.04 -0.75
N GLN A 55 4.98 3.88 0.47
CA GLN A 55 5.49 2.65 1.05
C GLN A 55 4.67 1.51 0.43
N ASP A 56 4.83 1.35 -0.87
CA ASP A 56 4.16 0.25 -1.53
C ASP A 56 4.82 -1.03 -1.09
N ALA A 57 4.07 -1.82 -0.39
CA ALA A 57 4.46 -3.15 -0.02
C ALA A 57 3.24 -4.04 -0.24
N TYR A 58 3.40 -5.06 -1.04
CA TYR A 58 2.46 -6.16 -1.06
C TYR A 58 2.83 -7.18 0.00
N THR A 59 1.88 -7.54 0.85
CA THR A 59 2.08 -8.61 1.84
C THR A 59 0.95 -9.63 1.74
N GLU A 60 1.31 -10.87 1.51
CA GLU A 60 0.39 -12.01 1.55
C GLU A 60 0.73 -12.91 2.73
N TYR A 61 -0.28 -13.28 3.48
CA TYR A 61 -0.21 -14.19 4.60
C TYR A 61 -0.94 -15.49 4.24
N ALA A 62 -0.21 -16.54 3.91
CA ALA A 62 -0.79 -17.86 3.68
C ALA A 62 -0.86 -18.61 5.02
N ILE A 63 -2.07 -18.78 5.55
CA ILE A 63 -2.31 -19.57 6.77
C ILE A 63 -1.98 -21.04 6.45
N LEU A 64 -1.10 -21.63 7.25
CA LEU A 64 -0.64 -23.00 7.06
C LEU A 64 -1.63 -24.01 7.69
N ALA A 65 -1.16 -25.23 7.89
CA ALA A 65 -2.01 -26.33 8.36
C ALA A 65 -2.83 -25.94 9.61
N PRO A 66 -4.09 -26.37 9.73
CA PRO A 66 -4.90 -26.12 10.91
C PRO A 66 -4.20 -26.55 12.19
N GLY A 67 -4.19 -25.67 13.20
CA GLY A 67 -3.54 -25.92 14.49
C GLY A 67 -2.02 -25.76 14.49
N SER A 68 -1.39 -25.41 13.38
CA SER A 68 0.08 -25.18 13.33
C SER A 68 0.49 -23.86 13.98
N GLU A 69 -0.44 -22.92 14.19
CA GLU A 69 -0.17 -21.57 14.65
C GLU A 69 0.82 -20.81 13.73
N ALA A 70 1.01 -21.31 12.51
CA ALA A 70 2.00 -20.83 11.57
C ALA A 70 1.37 -20.32 10.27
N PHE A 71 2.01 -19.33 9.68
CA PHE A 71 1.64 -18.77 8.39
C PHE A 71 2.90 -18.36 7.62
N ARG A 72 2.86 -18.56 6.30
CA ARG A 72 3.93 -18.11 5.41
C ARG A 72 3.62 -16.72 4.91
N ILE A 73 4.61 -15.87 4.90
CA ILE A 73 4.52 -14.49 4.43
C ILE A 73 5.26 -14.41 3.09
N ARG A 74 4.59 -13.83 2.09
CA ARG A 74 5.19 -13.30 0.88
C ARG A 74 5.17 -11.79 0.98
N PHE A 75 6.32 -11.14 0.90
CA PHE A 75 6.46 -9.72 1.13
C PHE A 75 7.37 -9.09 0.08
N ILE A 76 6.87 -8.03 -0.58
CA ILE A 76 7.63 -7.28 -1.59
C ILE A 76 7.69 -5.83 -1.12
N PRO A 77 8.69 -5.48 -0.31
CA PRO A 77 8.94 -4.11 0.12
C PRO A 77 9.77 -3.34 -0.90
N GLU A 78 9.67 -2.01 -0.82
CA GLU A 78 10.44 -1.07 -1.62
C GLU A 78 11.35 -0.21 -0.73
N GLU A 79 12.59 -0.01 -1.18
CA GLU A 79 13.52 1.00 -0.66
C GLU A 79 13.61 2.12 -1.68
N THR A 80 13.39 3.36 -1.25
CA THR A 80 13.34 4.54 -2.13
C THR A 80 14.49 5.50 -1.92
N ARG A 81 15.36 5.26 -0.94
CA ARG A 81 16.52 6.12 -0.68
C ARG A 81 17.58 5.88 -1.74
N ALA A 82 17.81 6.85 -2.61
CA ALA A 82 18.85 6.77 -3.64
C ALA A 82 20.21 6.40 -3.03
N GLY A 83 20.92 5.48 -3.68
CA GLY A 83 22.21 4.97 -3.24
C GLY A 83 22.15 3.90 -2.14
N ALA A 84 20.98 3.59 -1.57
CA ALA A 84 20.86 2.49 -0.61
C ALA A 84 21.23 1.15 -1.27
N THR A 85 21.98 0.33 -0.53
CA THR A 85 22.46 -0.99 -0.98
C THR A 85 21.84 -2.13 -0.20
N GLU A 86 21.03 -1.81 0.81
CA GLU A 86 20.41 -2.77 1.71
C GLU A 86 18.96 -2.36 1.99
N LEU A 87 18.11 -3.36 2.18
CA LEU A 87 16.75 -3.22 2.69
C LEU A 87 16.64 -3.97 4.01
N VAL A 88 16.14 -3.29 5.06
CA VAL A 88 15.96 -3.87 6.39
C VAL A 88 14.47 -4.13 6.65
N ASN A 89 14.14 -5.38 6.97
CA ASN A 89 12.78 -5.79 7.32
C ASN A 89 12.73 -6.37 8.74
N ALA A 90 12.23 -5.58 9.68
CA ALA A 90 12.06 -6.01 11.06
C ALA A 90 10.99 -7.10 11.20
N THR A 91 11.26 -8.08 12.03
CA THR A 91 10.32 -9.10 12.47
C THR A 91 9.52 -8.56 13.65
N ARG A 92 8.22 -8.82 13.66
CA ARG A 92 7.38 -8.45 14.79
C ARG A 92 7.82 -9.18 16.06
N GLY A 93 7.99 -8.44 17.16
CA GLY A 93 8.32 -9.00 18.48
C GLY A 93 7.37 -10.12 18.89
N GLY A 94 7.91 -11.21 19.42
CA GLY A 94 7.21 -12.42 19.81
C GLY A 94 6.79 -13.35 18.66
N SER A 95 7.13 -13.04 17.40
CA SER A 95 7.04 -13.98 16.28
C SER A 95 8.39 -14.60 16.01
N GLN A 96 8.43 -15.93 15.80
CA GLN A 96 9.64 -16.64 15.38
C GLN A 96 9.63 -16.77 13.86
N GLY A 97 10.66 -16.21 13.20
CA GLY A 97 10.85 -16.33 11.77
C GLY A 97 11.67 -17.58 11.43
N SER A 98 11.20 -18.33 10.43
CA SER A 98 11.92 -19.48 9.85
C SER A 98 11.75 -19.49 8.33
N ASP A 99 12.42 -20.43 7.66
CA ASP A 99 12.31 -20.64 6.21
C ASP A 99 12.44 -19.35 5.40
N ILE A 100 13.45 -18.52 5.78
CA ILE A 100 13.64 -17.21 5.17
C ILE A 100 14.34 -17.41 3.82
N GLU A 101 13.75 -16.83 2.79
CA GLU A 101 14.27 -16.79 1.44
C GLU A 101 14.15 -15.36 0.92
N VAL A 102 15.18 -14.86 0.26
CA VAL A 102 15.21 -13.51 -0.29
C VAL A 102 15.64 -13.56 -1.75
N TYR A 103 14.87 -12.92 -2.62
CA TYR A 103 15.09 -12.92 -4.07
C TYR A 103 15.08 -11.50 -4.63
N ASP A 104 15.81 -11.31 -5.71
CA ASP A 104 15.65 -10.18 -6.61
C ASP A 104 14.36 -10.40 -7.44
N PRO A 105 13.32 -9.58 -7.25
CA PRO A 105 12.07 -9.78 -7.98
C PRO A 105 12.17 -9.49 -9.48
N ARG A 106 13.21 -8.81 -9.93
CA ARG A 106 13.45 -8.56 -11.35
C ARG A 106 13.99 -9.79 -12.09
N THR A 107 14.88 -10.56 -11.44
CA THR A 107 15.59 -11.68 -12.06
C THR A 107 15.21 -13.06 -11.50
N GLY A 108 14.48 -13.11 -10.38
CA GLY A 108 14.17 -14.34 -9.66
C GLY A 108 15.37 -14.95 -8.93
N LYS A 109 16.55 -14.33 -8.96
CA LYS A 109 17.77 -14.87 -8.36
C LYS A 109 17.78 -14.65 -6.83
N PRO A 110 18.34 -15.61 -6.07
CA PRO A 110 18.51 -15.43 -4.64
C PRO A 110 19.46 -14.29 -4.32
N LEU A 111 19.15 -13.54 -3.27
CA LEU A 111 19.98 -12.45 -2.74
C LEU A 111 20.61 -12.86 -1.42
N LYS A 112 21.76 -12.24 -1.11
CA LYS A 112 22.40 -12.39 0.18
C LYS A 112 21.58 -11.65 1.23
N PHE A 113 21.42 -12.27 2.39
CA PHE A 113 20.78 -11.64 3.53
C PHE A 113 21.37 -12.17 4.85
N THR A 114 21.16 -11.43 5.92
CA THR A 114 21.37 -11.90 7.30
C THR A 114 20.06 -11.78 8.07
N TYR A 115 19.88 -12.64 9.07
CA TYR A 115 18.77 -12.56 10.00
C TYR A 115 19.36 -12.39 11.39
N GLN A 116 19.22 -11.21 11.96
CA GLN A 116 19.96 -10.77 13.14
C GLN A 116 19.01 -10.43 14.29
N ASP A 117 19.49 -10.67 15.51
CA ASP A 117 18.86 -10.16 16.71
C ASP A 117 19.23 -8.67 16.88
N GLU A 118 18.21 -7.82 16.88
CA GLU A 118 18.35 -6.37 17.08
C GLU A 118 18.12 -5.96 18.55
N GLY A 119 18.01 -6.94 19.44
CA GLY A 119 17.66 -6.72 20.84
C GLY A 119 16.14 -6.52 21.06
N SER A 120 15.75 -6.50 22.34
CA SER A 120 14.34 -6.27 22.73
C SER A 120 13.33 -7.20 22.06
N ASP A 121 13.67 -8.48 21.84
CA ASP A 121 12.84 -9.48 21.17
C ASP A 121 12.50 -9.09 19.71
N THR A 122 13.37 -8.32 19.07
CA THR A 122 13.24 -7.90 17.68
C THR A 122 14.36 -8.50 16.85
N HIS A 123 14.01 -9.14 15.75
CA HIS A 123 14.94 -9.60 14.73
C HIS A 123 14.70 -8.84 13.44
N ALA A 124 15.73 -8.70 12.60
CA ALA A 124 15.61 -8.09 11.30
C ALA A 124 16.27 -8.93 10.20
N ILE A 125 15.66 -8.92 9.03
CA ILE A 125 16.24 -9.41 7.78
C ILE A 125 16.94 -8.22 7.14
N HIS A 126 18.25 -8.31 7.00
CA HIS A 126 19.07 -7.37 6.25
C HIS A 126 19.34 -7.98 4.87
N ALA A 127 18.64 -7.50 3.87
CA ALA A 127 18.71 -8.01 2.51
C ALA A 127 19.57 -7.10 1.63
N ALA A 128 20.63 -7.63 1.04
CA ALA A 128 21.42 -6.90 0.07
C ALA A 128 20.57 -6.63 -1.18
N LEU A 129 20.49 -5.37 -1.61
CA LEU A 129 19.84 -5.04 -2.88
C LEU A 129 20.71 -5.50 -4.07
N PRO A 130 20.10 -5.87 -5.21
CA PRO A 130 20.86 -6.34 -6.37
C PRO A 130 21.75 -5.26 -6.97
N MET A 131 21.42 -3.99 -6.72
CA MET A 131 22.20 -2.80 -7.09
C MET A 131 21.83 -1.65 -6.15
N PRO A 132 22.67 -0.61 -6.02
CA PRO A 132 22.26 0.61 -5.31
C PRO A 132 20.99 1.19 -5.91
N VAL A 133 20.08 1.66 -5.06
CA VAL A 133 18.82 2.28 -5.51
C VAL A 133 19.14 3.44 -6.45
N PRO A 134 18.67 3.44 -7.69
CA PRO A 134 18.94 4.53 -8.62
C PRO A 134 18.14 5.78 -8.25
N GLU A 135 18.64 6.94 -8.64
CA GLU A 135 17.90 8.19 -8.47
C GLU A 135 16.58 8.12 -9.26
N GLY A 136 15.46 8.41 -8.58
CA GLY A 136 14.12 8.32 -9.18
C GLY A 136 13.59 6.90 -9.36
N GLY A 137 14.36 5.88 -8.95
CA GLY A 137 13.95 4.48 -8.96
C GLY A 137 13.67 3.91 -7.58
N VAL A 138 13.58 2.59 -7.49
CA VAL A 138 13.35 1.85 -6.26
C VAL A 138 14.25 0.61 -6.17
N GLY A 139 14.60 0.21 -4.95
CA GLY A 139 15.20 -1.10 -4.68
C GLY A 139 14.13 -2.03 -4.13
N ARG A 140 13.88 -3.17 -4.78
CA ARG A 140 12.90 -4.15 -4.33
C ARG A 140 13.57 -5.46 -3.95
N VAL A 141 12.96 -6.15 -2.99
CA VAL A 141 13.28 -7.54 -2.67
C VAL A 141 11.99 -8.34 -2.52
N LEU A 142 12.02 -9.61 -2.87
CA LEU A 142 10.95 -10.56 -2.58
C LEU A 142 11.39 -11.41 -1.40
N ILE A 143 10.69 -11.31 -0.30
CA ILE A 143 10.96 -12.04 0.93
C ILE A 143 9.87 -13.08 1.16
N TYR A 144 10.27 -14.33 1.30
CA TYR A 144 9.45 -15.39 1.89
C TYR A 144 9.96 -15.69 3.29
N LYS A 145 9.03 -15.85 4.23
CA LYS A 145 9.34 -16.25 5.60
C LYS A 145 8.14 -16.92 6.25
N THR A 146 8.38 -17.86 7.13
CA THR A 146 7.35 -18.50 7.95
C THR A 146 7.38 -17.91 9.35
N TYR A 147 6.22 -17.53 9.88
CA TYR A 147 6.07 -17.14 11.27
C TYR A 147 5.24 -18.18 12.00
N LYS A 148 5.70 -18.57 13.20
CA LYS A 148 4.87 -19.22 14.21
C LYS A 148 4.49 -18.15 15.24
N ASP A 149 3.20 -17.87 15.36
CA ASP A 149 2.67 -16.85 16.26
C ASP A 149 1.26 -17.24 16.74
N PRO A 150 1.16 -17.92 17.91
CA PRO A 150 -0.11 -18.36 18.48
C PRO A 150 -1.06 -17.21 18.86
N ARG A 151 -0.56 -15.98 18.96
CA ARG A 151 -1.39 -14.81 19.21
C ARG A 151 -2.07 -14.29 17.94
N THR A 152 -1.52 -14.64 16.78
CA THR A 152 -2.06 -14.25 15.48
C THR A 152 -3.00 -15.30 14.91
N TYR A 153 -2.67 -16.58 15.07
CA TYR A 153 -3.42 -17.68 14.48
C TYR A 153 -3.81 -18.71 15.55
N THR A 154 -5.11 -18.85 15.77
CA THR A 154 -5.69 -19.79 16.74
C THR A 154 -6.78 -20.64 16.11
N MET A 155 -7.02 -21.82 16.70
CA MET A 155 -8.15 -22.67 16.37
C MET A 155 -9.13 -22.69 17.54
N HIS A 156 -10.42 -22.58 17.23
CA HIS A 156 -11.54 -22.76 18.16
C HIS A 156 -12.49 -23.82 17.61
N GLY A 157 -12.26 -25.09 17.97
CA GLY A 157 -12.93 -26.22 17.33
C GLY A 157 -12.53 -26.32 15.86
N GLU A 158 -13.49 -26.19 14.96
CA GLU A 158 -13.24 -26.21 13.51
C GLU A 158 -13.02 -24.82 12.90
N ASP A 159 -13.06 -23.77 13.72
CA ASP A 159 -12.93 -22.40 13.27
C ASP A 159 -11.50 -21.88 13.43
N ILE A 160 -11.02 -21.19 12.41
CA ILE A 160 -9.80 -20.39 12.45
C ILE A 160 -10.18 -18.98 12.88
N VAL A 161 -9.41 -18.45 13.83
CA VAL A 161 -9.36 -17.02 14.13
C VAL A 161 -7.96 -16.50 13.84
N TRP A 162 -7.86 -15.56 12.91
CA TRP A 162 -6.60 -14.93 12.55
C TRP A 162 -6.69 -13.43 12.87
N VAL A 163 -5.78 -12.95 13.75
CA VAL A 163 -5.77 -11.56 14.23
C VAL A 163 -4.39 -10.96 14.07
N ARG A 164 -4.27 -9.87 13.31
CA ARG A 164 -2.99 -9.21 13.15
C ARG A 164 -3.17 -7.71 12.84
N SER A 165 -2.33 -6.87 13.45
CA SER A 165 -2.24 -5.47 13.04
C SER A 165 -1.38 -5.35 11.79
N LEU A 166 -1.93 -4.74 10.75
CA LEU A 166 -1.34 -4.63 9.42
C LEU A 166 -1.20 -3.17 9.02
N SER A 167 -0.02 -2.79 8.53
CA SER A 167 0.30 -1.43 8.09
C SER A 167 0.55 -1.33 6.58
N GLY A 168 0.74 -2.46 5.88
CA GLY A 168 0.93 -2.46 4.43
C GLY A 168 -0.29 -1.90 3.69
N TYR A 169 -0.07 -1.30 2.53
CA TYR A 169 -1.16 -0.76 1.71
C TYR A 169 -1.96 -1.87 1.04
N ARG A 170 -1.30 -2.83 0.43
CA ARG A 170 -1.90 -3.96 -0.28
C ARG A 170 -1.67 -5.26 0.48
N LEU A 171 -2.75 -5.94 0.81
CA LEU A 171 -2.71 -7.07 1.74
C LEU A 171 -3.56 -8.23 1.21
N GLY A 172 -3.04 -9.44 1.37
CA GLY A 172 -3.75 -10.67 1.09
C GLY A 172 -3.68 -11.65 2.27
N VAL A 173 -4.77 -12.33 2.57
CA VAL A 173 -4.79 -13.46 3.50
C VAL A 173 -5.36 -14.67 2.78
N LEU A 174 -4.56 -15.71 2.66
CA LEU A 174 -4.89 -16.96 1.99
C LEU A 174 -5.27 -18.01 3.02
N LEU A 175 -6.52 -18.47 2.98
CA LEU A 175 -7.02 -19.49 3.89
C LEU A 175 -6.45 -20.86 3.54
N PRO A 176 -6.33 -21.78 4.52
CA PRO A 176 -5.97 -23.16 4.23
C PRO A 176 -7.02 -23.83 3.33
N LYS A 177 -6.60 -24.84 2.58
CA LYS A 177 -7.53 -25.65 1.79
C LYS A 177 -8.58 -26.32 2.69
N GLY A 178 -9.85 -26.30 2.26
CA GLY A 178 -10.98 -26.84 3.02
C GLY A 178 -11.49 -25.90 4.13
N PHE A 179 -11.26 -24.58 3.97
CA PHE A 179 -11.86 -23.55 4.81
C PHE A 179 -12.64 -22.55 4.00
N SER A 180 -13.79 -22.13 4.54
CA SER A 180 -14.62 -21.05 4.02
C SER A 180 -14.49 -19.81 4.89
N PHE A 181 -14.70 -18.66 4.28
CA PHE A 181 -14.77 -17.37 4.98
C PHE A 181 -16.07 -17.24 5.76
N LEU A 182 -16.00 -16.78 7.00
CA LEU A 182 -17.16 -16.44 7.83
C LEU A 182 -17.34 -14.94 7.99
N SER A 183 -16.29 -14.25 8.45
CA SER A 183 -16.37 -12.81 8.72
C SER A 183 -15.00 -12.17 8.75
N SER A 184 -14.99 -10.84 8.56
CA SER A 184 -13.84 -9.97 8.77
C SER A 184 -14.32 -8.63 9.32
N ASN A 185 -13.51 -7.98 10.14
CA ASN A 185 -13.76 -6.62 10.60
C ASN A 185 -13.33 -5.55 9.59
N VAL A 186 -12.75 -5.93 8.46
CA VAL A 186 -12.38 -5.04 7.37
C VAL A 186 -13.05 -5.47 6.07
N ALA A 187 -13.37 -4.52 5.20
CA ALA A 187 -13.85 -4.82 3.88
C ALA A 187 -12.75 -5.50 3.06
N ALA A 188 -13.06 -6.65 2.47
CA ALA A 188 -12.14 -7.43 1.66
C ALA A 188 -12.79 -7.92 0.39
N GLN A 189 -12.01 -8.04 -0.68
CA GLN A 189 -12.39 -8.78 -1.86
C GLN A 189 -12.10 -10.27 -1.64
N LEU A 190 -13.08 -11.11 -1.86
CA LEU A 190 -12.93 -12.56 -1.76
C LEU A 190 -12.73 -13.15 -3.15
N THR A 191 -11.62 -13.86 -3.34
CA THR A 191 -11.30 -14.55 -4.59
C THR A 191 -10.94 -16.00 -4.34
N THR A 192 -10.89 -16.79 -5.40
CA THR A 192 -10.42 -18.18 -5.36
C THR A 192 -9.11 -18.29 -6.12
N THR A 193 -8.11 -18.93 -5.53
CA THR A 193 -6.82 -19.18 -6.19
C THR A 193 -6.88 -20.35 -7.16
N ALA A 194 -5.86 -20.51 -7.99
CA ALA A 194 -5.75 -21.63 -8.95
C ALA A 194 -5.77 -23.02 -8.31
N ASP A 195 -5.38 -23.14 -7.03
CA ASP A 195 -5.44 -24.39 -6.26
C ASP A 195 -6.74 -24.53 -5.43
N GLY A 196 -7.71 -23.63 -5.64
CA GLY A 196 -9.05 -23.68 -5.03
C GLY A 196 -9.11 -23.21 -3.58
N ARG A 197 -8.09 -22.49 -3.08
CA ARG A 197 -8.15 -21.83 -1.77
C ARG A 197 -8.83 -20.48 -1.87
N LEU A 198 -9.43 -20.04 -0.78
CA LEU A 198 -9.97 -18.69 -0.68
C LEU A 198 -8.89 -17.69 -0.28
N LYS A 199 -8.88 -16.55 -0.96
CA LYS A 199 -8.02 -15.41 -0.67
C LYS A 199 -8.86 -14.19 -0.38
N LEU A 200 -8.57 -13.54 0.74
CA LEU A 200 -9.10 -12.23 1.08
C LEU A 200 -8.03 -11.20 0.70
N ALA A 201 -8.41 -10.24 -0.11
CA ALA A 201 -7.53 -9.13 -0.49
C ALA A 201 -8.16 -7.80 -0.05
N PHE A 202 -7.35 -6.93 0.53
CA PHE A 202 -7.81 -5.63 1.02
C PHE A 202 -6.72 -4.59 0.96
N ALA A 203 -7.15 -3.32 0.88
CA ALA A 203 -6.27 -2.17 0.91
C ALA A 203 -6.41 -1.44 2.25
N ASN A 204 -5.28 -0.94 2.74
CA ASN A 204 -5.23 -0.06 3.91
C ASN A 204 -4.78 1.34 3.47
N PRO A 205 -5.71 2.24 3.13
CA PRO A 205 -5.36 3.57 2.62
C PRO A 205 -4.85 4.50 3.71
N SER A 206 -5.01 4.14 4.99
CA SER A 206 -4.62 5.01 6.09
C SER A 206 -3.12 5.08 6.32
N GLY A 207 -2.35 4.10 5.85
CA GLY A 207 -0.93 3.95 6.18
C GLY A 207 -0.67 3.66 7.68
N GLN A 208 -1.73 3.57 8.49
CA GLN A 208 -1.67 3.24 9.91
C GLN A 208 -1.76 1.73 10.11
N SER A 209 -1.27 1.27 11.26
CA SER A 209 -1.45 -0.13 11.64
C SER A 209 -2.90 -0.38 12.09
N ASN A 210 -3.65 -1.11 11.28
CA ASN A 210 -5.04 -1.47 11.55
C ASN A 210 -5.13 -2.93 12.05
N PRO A 211 -5.88 -3.20 13.13
CA PRO A 211 -6.16 -4.56 13.54
C PRO A 211 -7.11 -5.23 12.54
N VAL A 212 -6.69 -6.35 11.99
CA VAL A 212 -7.50 -7.18 11.09
C VAL A 212 -7.82 -8.49 11.79
N THR A 213 -9.10 -8.84 11.83
CA THR A 213 -9.60 -10.10 12.37
C THR A 213 -10.34 -10.83 11.27
N ILE A 214 -9.99 -12.09 11.04
CA ILE A 214 -10.62 -12.95 10.06
C ILE A 214 -11.06 -14.23 10.77
N HIS A 215 -12.31 -14.62 10.53
CA HIS A 215 -12.87 -15.89 10.96
C HIS A 215 -13.12 -16.77 9.72
N ALA A 216 -12.69 -18.01 9.82
CA ALA A 216 -12.91 -19.01 8.77
C ALA A 216 -13.30 -20.35 9.40
N ARG A 217 -14.12 -21.14 8.70
CA ARG A 217 -14.62 -22.42 9.18
C ARG A 217 -14.25 -23.53 8.21
N ARG A 218 -13.96 -24.70 8.74
CA ARG A 218 -13.78 -25.92 7.95
C ARG A 218 -15.02 -26.20 7.09
N THR A 219 -14.81 -26.56 5.86
CA THR A 219 -15.88 -26.87 4.91
C THR A 219 -15.48 -28.02 4.00
N THR A 220 -16.46 -28.79 3.56
CA THR A 220 -16.32 -29.76 2.49
C THR A 220 -16.67 -29.18 1.11
N ALA A 221 -17.15 -27.93 1.06
CA ALA A 221 -17.45 -27.26 -0.18
C ALA A 221 -16.16 -27.04 -1.00
N ALA A 222 -16.20 -27.40 -2.27
CA ALA A 222 -15.14 -27.10 -3.21
C ALA A 222 -15.40 -25.75 -3.85
N PHE A 223 -14.36 -24.93 -3.92
CA PHE A 223 -14.41 -23.65 -4.64
C PHE A 223 -13.77 -23.84 -6.01
N PRO A 224 -14.44 -23.42 -7.10
CA PRO A 224 -13.85 -23.55 -8.42
C PRO A 224 -12.56 -22.72 -8.50
N PRO A 225 -11.47 -23.30 -9.02
CA PRO A 225 -10.25 -22.55 -9.25
C PRO A 225 -10.49 -21.36 -10.19
N ARG A 226 -9.88 -20.23 -9.88
CA ARG A 226 -9.91 -19.04 -10.74
C ARG A 226 -8.49 -18.60 -11.04
N ASN A 227 -8.24 -18.22 -12.28
CA ASN A 227 -6.98 -17.69 -12.75
C ASN A 227 -7.09 -16.18 -13.06
N ASP A 228 -8.08 -15.51 -12.47
CA ASP A 228 -8.24 -14.08 -12.66
C ASP A 228 -7.02 -13.33 -12.12
N PRO A 229 -6.62 -12.23 -12.76
CA PRO A 229 -5.57 -11.39 -12.24
C PRO A 229 -5.88 -10.95 -10.81
N ASP A 230 -4.91 -11.06 -9.94
CA ASP A 230 -5.01 -10.56 -8.58
C ASP A 230 -4.70 -9.06 -8.58
N MET A 231 -5.73 -8.23 -8.65
CA MET A 231 -5.59 -6.76 -8.70
C MET A 231 -4.76 -6.19 -7.56
N PHE A 232 -4.76 -6.83 -6.38
CA PHE A 232 -3.96 -6.38 -5.25
C PHE A 232 -2.50 -6.75 -5.40
N PHE A 233 -2.22 -7.82 -6.09
CA PHE A 233 -0.87 -8.28 -6.39
C PHE A 233 -0.30 -7.56 -7.64
N ASP A 234 -1.06 -7.50 -8.72
CA ASP A 234 -0.65 -6.90 -9.99
C ASP A 234 -0.65 -5.36 -9.97
N ASP A 235 -1.06 -4.76 -8.93
CA ASP A 235 -1.27 -3.33 -8.69
C ASP A 235 -1.03 -2.39 -9.88
N VAL A 236 -2.05 -1.61 -10.17
CA VAL A 236 -1.96 -0.46 -11.07
C VAL A 236 -2.36 0.78 -10.29
N LYS A 237 -1.40 1.71 -10.16
CA LYS A 237 -1.58 2.98 -9.48
C LYS A 237 -1.46 4.11 -10.48
N THR A 238 -2.50 4.91 -10.65
CA THR A 238 -2.51 6.00 -11.62
C THR A 238 -2.77 7.35 -10.94
N LEU A 239 -1.92 8.31 -11.21
CA LEU A 239 -2.10 9.72 -10.90
C LEU A 239 -2.56 10.46 -12.16
N TYR A 240 -3.71 11.12 -12.08
CA TYR A 240 -4.23 12.06 -13.06
C TYR A 240 -4.00 13.47 -12.52
N ASP A 241 -2.94 14.13 -12.99
CA ASP A 241 -2.62 15.51 -12.63
C ASP A 241 -3.30 16.45 -13.62
N LEU A 242 -4.37 17.08 -13.16
CA LEU A 242 -5.19 17.96 -13.99
C LEU A 242 -4.49 19.31 -14.16
N GLY A 243 -4.20 19.70 -15.40
CA GLY A 243 -3.76 21.03 -15.76
C GLY A 243 -4.89 22.07 -15.68
N ALA A 244 -4.66 23.27 -16.21
CA ALA A 244 -5.71 24.28 -16.33
C ALA A 244 -6.88 23.73 -17.18
N PRO A 245 -8.14 23.89 -16.71
CA PRO A 245 -9.29 23.25 -17.37
C PRO A 245 -9.55 23.77 -18.78
N GLU A 246 -9.16 24.99 -19.10
CA GLU A 246 -9.27 25.58 -20.43
C GLU A 246 -8.45 24.83 -21.50
N GLY A 247 -7.37 24.17 -21.08
CA GLY A 247 -6.53 23.34 -21.95
C GLY A 247 -7.01 21.90 -22.10
N GLY A 248 -7.84 21.43 -21.20
CA GLY A 248 -8.30 20.02 -21.14
C GLY A 248 -7.15 19.02 -21.01
N THR A 249 -5.99 19.47 -20.53
CA THR A 249 -4.76 18.68 -20.49
C THR A 249 -4.62 17.99 -19.15
N ILE A 250 -4.32 16.70 -19.18
CA ILE A 250 -4.06 15.86 -18.02
C ILE A 250 -2.67 15.23 -18.17
N LYS A 251 -1.80 15.41 -17.18
CA LYS A 251 -0.57 14.62 -17.07
C LYS A 251 -0.93 13.32 -16.36
N VAL A 252 -0.49 12.20 -16.89
CA VAL A 252 -0.73 10.88 -16.33
C VAL A 252 0.60 10.27 -15.92
N GLU A 253 0.63 9.79 -14.68
CA GLU A 253 1.71 8.96 -14.17
C GLU A 253 1.09 7.66 -13.65
N GLN A 254 1.54 6.54 -14.20
CA GLN A 254 1.09 5.23 -13.75
C GLN A 254 2.29 4.40 -13.30
N THR A 255 2.20 3.84 -12.10
CA THR A 255 3.08 2.77 -11.64
C THR A 255 2.36 1.45 -11.87
N TYR A 256 3.05 0.53 -12.51
CA TYR A 256 2.49 -0.74 -12.94
C TYR A 256 3.47 -1.88 -12.64
N SER A 257 2.99 -2.95 -12.02
CA SER A 257 3.74 -4.19 -11.82
C SER A 257 3.18 -5.29 -12.70
N ASP A 258 4.03 -5.97 -13.46
CA ASP A 258 3.66 -7.12 -14.27
C ASP A 258 4.31 -8.39 -13.71
N TYR A 259 3.48 -9.40 -13.46
CA TYR A 259 3.87 -10.69 -12.89
C TYR A 259 3.52 -11.86 -13.81
N ARG A 260 3.04 -11.60 -15.02
CA ARG A 260 2.56 -12.64 -15.92
C ARG A 260 3.72 -13.45 -16.47
N LYS A 261 3.76 -14.69 -16.05
CA LYS A 261 4.77 -15.65 -16.49
C LYS A 261 4.71 -15.89 -18.01
N GLY A 262 5.86 -15.83 -18.64
CA GLY A 262 6.02 -15.95 -20.09
C GLY A 262 6.11 -14.60 -20.81
N ASP A 263 5.81 -13.50 -20.16
CA ASP A 263 5.83 -12.19 -20.77
C ASP A 263 7.26 -11.73 -21.09
N LYS A 264 7.46 -11.30 -22.33
CA LYS A 264 8.66 -10.62 -22.83
C LYS A 264 8.39 -9.14 -23.07
N ALA A 265 7.14 -8.79 -23.15
CA ALA A 265 6.66 -7.42 -23.27
C ALA A 265 5.34 -7.32 -22.52
N THR A 266 5.08 -6.17 -21.91
CA THR A 266 3.79 -5.86 -21.34
C THR A 266 3.03 -4.89 -22.21
N LEU A 267 1.72 -5.05 -22.30
CA LEU A 267 0.86 -4.08 -22.97
C LEU A 267 0.77 -2.82 -22.14
N ASN A 268 0.71 -1.68 -22.81
CA ASN A 268 0.41 -0.42 -22.14
C ASN A 268 -1.03 -0.47 -21.60
N SER A 269 -1.18 -0.55 -20.30
CA SER A 269 -2.48 -0.53 -19.63
C SER A 269 -3.24 0.80 -19.82
N LEU A 270 -2.61 1.81 -20.42
CA LEU A 270 -3.19 3.11 -20.77
C LEU A 270 -3.64 3.22 -22.23
N GLU A 271 -3.82 2.10 -22.93
CA GLU A 271 -4.31 2.11 -24.33
C GLU A 271 -5.64 2.85 -24.50
N TYR A 272 -6.48 2.87 -23.47
CA TYR A 272 -7.71 3.66 -23.42
C TYR A 272 -7.46 5.18 -23.27
N LEU A 273 -6.20 5.61 -23.09
CA LEU A 273 -5.75 6.99 -23.02
C LEU A 273 -4.74 7.24 -24.14
N PRO A 274 -5.07 7.99 -25.17
CA PRO A 274 -4.14 8.33 -26.24
C PRO A 274 -3.08 9.31 -25.71
N LEU A 275 -2.08 8.79 -24.99
CA LEU A 275 -1.01 9.59 -24.42
C LEU A 275 -0.08 10.11 -25.50
N THR A 276 0.24 11.40 -25.43
CA THR A 276 1.40 12.00 -26.07
C THR A 276 2.57 12.02 -25.10
N ASP A 277 3.79 12.19 -25.59
CA ASP A 277 5.05 12.23 -24.80
C ASP A 277 5.22 11.01 -23.89
N LEU A 278 4.77 9.86 -24.39
CA LEU A 278 4.80 8.59 -23.65
C LEU A 278 6.25 8.20 -23.34
N ARG A 279 6.54 8.07 -22.06
CA ARG A 279 7.80 7.58 -21.53
C ARG A 279 7.54 6.43 -20.57
N VAL A 280 8.34 5.38 -20.68
CA VAL A 280 8.30 4.24 -19.77
C VAL A 280 9.67 4.03 -19.16
N VAL A 281 9.71 3.86 -17.85
CA VAL A 281 10.92 3.63 -17.08
C VAL A 281 10.76 2.34 -16.29
N ASP A 282 11.77 1.48 -16.33
CA ASP A 282 11.94 0.38 -15.37
C ASP A 282 12.41 1.00 -14.05
N LEU A 283 11.56 0.95 -13.02
CA LEU A 283 11.84 1.58 -11.74
C LEU A 283 12.96 0.90 -10.95
N ASP A 284 13.22 -0.38 -11.20
CA ASP A 284 14.30 -1.11 -10.53
C ASP A 284 15.69 -0.66 -11.03
N THR A 285 15.76 -0.12 -12.26
CA THR A 285 17.03 0.28 -12.89
C THR A 285 17.10 1.75 -13.31
N ALA A 286 15.98 2.46 -13.21
CA ALA A 286 15.75 3.81 -13.75
C ALA A 286 16.01 3.93 -15.27
N LYS A 287 16.06 2.82 -16.00
CA LYS A 287 16.23 2.81 -17.45
C LYS A 287 14.95 3.12 -18.19
N THR A 288 15.03 3.95 -19.21
CA THR A 288 13.93 4.13 -20.17
C THR A 288 13.82 2.90 -21.07
N LEU A 289 12.61 2.34 -21.14
CA LEU A 289 12.30 1.19 -21.97
C LEU A 289 11.73 1.58 -23.32
N ALA A 290 11.93 0.73 -24.32
CA ALA A 290 11.39 0.94 -25.64
C ALA A 290 9.88 0.65 -25.66
N VAL A 291 9.12 1.56 -26.25
CA VAL A 291 7.70 1.39 -26.57
C VAL A 291 7.57 0.99 -28.03
N VAL A 292 6.95 -0.15 -28.27
CA VAL A 292 6.69 -0.68 -29.61
C VAL A 292 5.21 -0.52 -29.92
N LYS A 293 4.88 0.10 -31.04
CA LYS A 293 3.50 0.16 -31.52
C LYS A 293 3.12 -1.14 -32.20
N ASN A 294 1.98 -1.70 -31.81
CA ASN A 294 1.38 -2.88 -32.42
C ASN A 294 -0.05 -2.52 -32.83
N GLY A 295 -0.22 -2.00 -34.04
CA GLY A 295 -1.48 -1.41 -34.49
C GLY A 295 -1.84 -0.16 -33.68
N ALA A 296 -3.04 -0.13 -33.09
CA ALA A 296 -3.48 0.93 -32.21
C ALA A 296 -2.91 0.79 -30.77
N ALA A 297 -2.42 -0.40 -30.43
CA ALA A 297 -1.87 -0.72 -29.11
C ALA A 297 -0.40 -0.34 -29.01
N SER A 298 0.03 -0.04 -27.77
CA SER A 298 1.43 0.16 -27.44
C SER A 298 1.89 -0.94 -26.48
N ALA A 299 3.02 -1.56 -26.79
CA ALA A 299 3.66 -2.55 -25.94
C ALA A 299 5.00 -2.01 -25.42
N VAL A 300 5.33 -2.35 -24.18
CA VAL A 300 6.62 -2.05 -23.57
C VAL A 300 7.47 -3.30 -23.58
N LYS A 301 8.60 -3.25 -24.24
CA LYS A 301 9.55 -4.37 -24.25
C LYS A 301 10.28 -4.43 -22.92
N LEU A 302 10.20 -5.57 -22.24
CA LEU A 302 10.91 -5.79 -20.97
C LEU A 302 12.37 -6.15 -21.24
N ASP A 303 13.30 -5.57 -20.47
CA ASP A 303 14.72 -5.93 -20.51
C ASP A 303 14.95 -7.37 -20.02
N VAL A 304 14.15 -7.79 -19.03
CA VAL A 304 14.20 -9.15 -18.47
C VAL A 304 12.81 -9.77 -18.61
N PRO A 305 12.68 -10.88 -19.34
CA PRO A 305 11.43 -11.61 -19.45
C PRO A 305 11.02 -12.21 -18.11
N ILE A 306 9.72 -12.29 -17.85
CA ILE A 306 9.15 -12.92 -16.67
C ILE A 306 9.00 -14.42 -16.96
N VAL A 307 9.82 -15.25 -16.36
CA VAL A 307 9.84 -16.72 -16.61
C VAL A 307 9.55 -17.54 -15.36
N ASP A 308 9.57 -16.90 -14.19
CA ASP A 308 9.42 -17.52 -12.87
C ASP A 308 8.42 -16.73 -12.03
N ASP A 309 7.71 -17.40 -11.11
CA ASP A 309 6.72 -16.78 -10.22
C ASP A 309 7.34 -15.82 -9.17
N ARG A 310 8.67 -15.80 -9.07
CA ARG A 310 9.43 -14.85 -8.24
C ARG A 310 9.75 -13.56 -8.96
N GLN A 311 9.49 -13.50 -10.27
CA GLN A 311 9.83 -12.34 -11.10
C GLN A 311 8.65 -11.41 -11.29
N SER A 312 8.97 -10.15 -11.43
CA SER A 312 8.05 -9.10 -11.85
C SER A 312 8.79 -7.95 -12.50
N ALA A 313 8.17 -7.32 -13.49
CA ALA A 313 8.57 -6.01 -13.96
C ALA A 313 7.90 -4.93 -13.09
N HIS A 314 8.58 -3.81 -12.87
CA HIS A 314 8.05 -2.66 -12.13
C HIS A 314 8.29 -1.38 -12.91
N LEU A 315 7.23 -0.84 -13.48
CA LEU A 315 7.30 0.18 -14.50
C LEU A 315 6.63 1.47 -14.04
N GLN A 316 7.22 2.59 -14.44
CA GLN A 316 6.55 3.89 -14.43
C GLN A 316 6.25 4.31 -15.86
N ILE A 317 4.99 4.60 -16.14
CA ILE A 317 4.49 5.09 -17.42
C ILE A 317 4.05 6.53 -17.22
N THR A 318 4.59 7.45 -18.02
CA THR A 318 4.21 8.86 -17.97
C THR A 318 3.81 9.36 -19.35
N GLY A 319 2.91 10.31 -19.39
CA GLY A 319 2.49 10.96 -20.63
C GLY A 319 1.46 12.05 -20.38
N THR A 320 0.99 12.63 -21.46
CA THR A 320 0.00 13.71 -21.45
C THR A 320 -1.17 13.35 -22.34
N VAL A 321 -2.39 13.70 -21.95
CA VAL A 321 -3.59 13.53 -22.76
C VAL A 321 -4.43 14.79 -22.74
N LYS A 322 -5.07 15.09 -23.87
CA LYS A 322 -6.19 16.05 -23.93
C LYS A 322 -7.48 15.27 -23.86
N ASP A 323 -8.33 15.64 -22.91
CA ASP A 323 -9.56 14.90 -22.64
C ASP A 323 -10.78 15.81 -22.58
N ALA A 324 -11.73 15.58 -23.48
CA ALA A 324 -12.99 16.31 -23.54
C ALA A 324 -13.90 16.06 -22.31
N ALA A 325 -13.66 14.98 -21.57
CA ALA A 325 -14.36 14.69 -20.32
C ALA A 325 -13.85 15.53 -19.14
N TYR A 326 -12.74 16.25 -19.33
CA TYR A 326 -12.19 17.24 -18.39
C TYR A 326 -12.47 18.65 -18.89
N LYS A 327 -13.37 19.37 -18.25
CA LYS A 327 -13.85 20.68 -18.70
C LYS A 327 -14.50 21.48 -17.58
N VAL A 328 -14.76 22.77 -17.85
CA VAL A 328 -15.64 23.60 -17.01
C VAL A 328 -17.02 23.69 -17.63
N VAL A 329 -18.04 23.42 -16.81
CA VAL A 329 -19.45 23.52 -17.18
C VAL A 329 -20.17 24.35 -16.12
N ASN A 330 -20.80 25.47 -16.51
CA ASN A 330 -21.52 26.37 -15.62
C ASN A 330 -20.70 26.81 -14.39
N GLY A 331 -19.42 27.06 -14.58
CA GLY A 331 -18.50 27.50 -13.50
C GLY A 331 -17.97 26.36 -12.61
N GLU A 332 -18.40 25.14 -12.81
CA GLU A 332 -17.86 23.96 -12.13
C GLU A 332 -16.88 23.22 -13.03
N LEU A 333 -15.75 22.80 -12.46
CA LEU A 333 -14.84 21.84 -13.06
C LEU A 333 -15.50 20.45 -12.99
N VAL A 334 -15.51 19.76 -14.10
CA VAL A 334 -16.02 18.39 -14.23
C VAL A 334 -14.90 17.49 -14.79
N PHE A 335 -14.62 16.42 -14.08
CA PHE A 335 -13.81 15.31 -14.54
C PHE A 335 -14.65 14.05 -14.44
N GLU A 336 -14.96 13.42 -15.56
CA GLU A 336 -15.79 12.21 -15.61
C GLU A 336 -15.14 11.17 -16.51
N ARG A 337 -14.77 10.02 -15.91
CA ARG A 337 -14.09 8.94 -16.62
C ARG A 337 -14.40 7.58 -16.04
N THR A 338 -14.19 6.53 -16.83
CA THR A 338 -13.94 5.18 -16.34
C THR A 338 -12.46 5.07 -16.02
N LEU A 339 -12.16 4.76 -14.76
CA LEU A 339 -10.80 4.55 -14.25
C LEU A 339 -10.51 3.06 -14.20
N HIS A 340 -9.25 2.72 -14.40
CA HIS A 340 -8.77 1.34 -14.40
C HIS A 340 -7.70 1.15 -13.32
N GLY A 341 -7.44 -0.10 -12.95
CA GLY A 341 -6.49 -0.44 -11.90
C GLY A 341 -7.02 -0.23 -10.49
N LEU A 342 -6.26 -0.69 -9.53
CA LEU A 342 -6.67 -0.70 -8.12
C LEU A 342 -6.71 0.71 -7.52
N ARG A 343 -5.68 1.52 -7.78
CA ARG A 343 -5.48 2.82 -7.14
C ARG A 343 -5.47 3.94 -8.16
N ASN A 344 -6.34 4.92 -7.96
CA ASN A 344 -6.43 6.09 -8.82
C ASN A 344 -6.44 7.36 -7.98
N THR A 345 -5.62 8.34 -8.32
CA THR A 345 -5.58 9.63 -7.66
C THR A 345 -5.80 10.73 -8.69
N VAL A 346 -6.74 11.63 -8.43
CA VAL A 346 -7.00 12.80 -9.26
C VAL A 346 -6.56 14.04 -8.48
N LEU A 347 -5.56 14.74 -8.98
CA LEU A 347 -5.04 15.99 -8.42
C LEU A 347 -5.65 17.16 -9.18
N LEU A 348 -6.45 17.97 -8.52
CA LEU A 348 -7.13 19.11 -9.13
C LEU A 348 -6.16 20.25 -9.45
N PRO A 349 -6.48 21.15 -10.38
CA PRO A 349 -5.70 22.36 -10.60
C PRO A 349 -5.69 23.26 -9.35
N ALA A 350 -4.70 24.13 -9.25
CA ALA A 350 -4.65 25.10 -8.16
C ALA A 350 -5.91 26.00 -8.13
N GLY A 351 -6.39 26.30 -6.92
CA GLY A 351 -7.57 27.14 -6.70
C GLY A 351 -8.91 26.46 -7.01
N TRP A 352 -8.95 25.12 -7.05
CA TRP A 352 -10.16 24.35 -7.17
C TRP A 352 -10.32 23.39 -5.98
N ASP A 353 -11.50 23.43 -5.33
CA ASP A 353 -11.85 22.58 -4.22
C ASP A 353 -12.89 21.53 -4.63
N VAL A 354 -12.78 20.32 -4.06
CA VAL A 354 -13.71 19.22 -4.36
C VAL A 354 -15.10 19.59 -3.84
N ALA A 355 -16.10 19.60 -4.73
CA ALA A 355 -17.50 19.82 -4.39
C ALA A 355 -18.29 18.51 -4.27
N ALA A 356 -18.01 17.54 -5.15
CA ALA A 356 -18.67 16.24 -5.13
C ALA A 356 -17.80 15.17 -5.80
N VAL A 357 -17.96 13.93 -5.34
CA VAL A 357 -17.37 12.72 -5.94
C VAL A 357 -18.43 11.64 -6.00
N SER A 358 -18.59 11.00 -7.14
CA SER A 358 -19.62 9.95 -7.34
C SER A 358 -19.30 8.63 -6.64
N GLN A 359 -18.08 8.44 -6.19
CA GLN A 359 -17.57 7.22 -5.53
C GLN A 359 -16.91 7.57 -4.21
N SER A 360 -16.86 6.61 -3.29
CA SER A 360 -16.12 6.77 -2.04
C SER A 360 -14.64 6.96 -2.32
N GLY A 361 -14.04 7.99 -1.73
CA GLY A 361 -12.63 8.31 -1.88
C GLY A 361 -12.06 9.07 -0.69
N THR A 362 -10.74 9.11 -0.62
CA THR A 362 -10.02 9.91 0.37
C THR A 362 -9.72 11.27 -0.21
N LEU A 363 -10.13 12.33 0.48
CA LEU A 363 -9.84 13.71 0.10
C LEU A 363 -8.67 14.24 0.90
N GLY A 364 -7.87 15.09 0.27
CA GLY A 364 -6.73 15.75 0.91
C GLY A 364 -6.18 16.88 0.07
N THR A 365 -5.07 17.46 0.54
CA THR A 365 -4.34 18.51 -0.18
C THR A 365 -2.89 18.09 -0.37
N TYR A 366 -2.32 18.50 -1.49
CA TYR A 366 -0.92 18.31 -1.84
C TYR A 366 -0.40 19.55 -2.55
N GLN A 367 0.62 20.19 -1.99
CA GLN A 367 1.17 21.45 -2.51
C GLN A 367 0.09 22.52 -2.76
N GLY A 368 -0.85 22.67 -1.83
CA GLY A 368 -1.95 23.63 -1.96
C GLY A 368 -3.03 23.27 -2.99
N ARG A 369 -3.01 22.06 -3.52
CA ARG A 369 -3.98 21.54 -4.49
C ARG A 369 -4.80 20.41 -3.87
N ALA A 370 -6.09 20.42 -4.09
CA ALA A 370 -6.96 19.33 -3.63
C ALA A 370 -6.76 18.05 -4.47
N PHE A 371 -6.86 16.90 -3.83
CA PHE A 371 -6.86 15.60 -4.52
C PHE A 371 -7.98 14.69 -4.04
N VAL A 372 -8.34 13.75 -4.89
CA VAL A 372 -9.24 12.62 -4.61
C VAL A 372 -8.49 11.33 -4.87
N ALA A 373 -8.27 10.51 -3.83
CA ALA A 373 -7.68 9.18 -3.97
C ALA A 373 -8.79 8.12 -3.87
N LEU A 374 -8.81 7.23 -4.82
CA LEU A 374 -9.85 6.26 -5.07
C LEU A 374 -9.25 4.84 -5.10
N ILE A 375 -9.97 3.88 -4.53
CA ILE A 375 -9.62 2.46 -4.57
C ILE A 375 -10.72 1.73 -5.30
N ASN A 376 -10.37 1.11 -6.41
CA ASN A 376 -11.27 0.28 -7.19
C ASN A 376 -11.24 -1.16 -6.65
N LEU A 377 -12.26 -1.54 -5.91
CA LEU A 377 -12.43 -2.90 -5.41
C LEU A 377 -13.21 -3.81 -6.38
N ASN A 378 -13.59 -3.29 -7.54
CA ASN A 378 -14.34 -4.05 -8.53
C ASN A 378 -13.39 -4.82 -9.47
N ALA A 379 -13.48 -6.14 -9.46
CA ALA A 379 -12.68 -7.01 -10.32
C ALA A 379 -12.90 -6.78 -11.83
N GLU A 380 -14.03 -6.19 -12.22
CA GLU A 380 -14.37 -5.94 -13.64
C GLU A 380 -13.71 -4.68 -14.21
N ASN A 381 -12.91 -3.96 -13.44
CA ASN A 381 -12.17 -2.77 -13.86
C ASN A 381 -13.00 -1.59 -14.44
N ASN A 382 -14.32 -1.65 -14.36
CA ASN A 382 -15.20 -0.59 -14.85
C ASN A 382 -15.57 0.38 -13.71
N TYR A 383 -14.62 1.19 -13.30
CA TYR A 383 -14.82 2.14 -12.19
C TYR A 383 -15.11 3.53 -12.73
N ARG A 384 -16.40 3.79 -13.02
CA ARG A 384 -16.83 5.12 -13.49
C ARG A 384 -16.85 6.12 -12.33
N VAL A 385 -16.14 7.21 -12.50
CA VAL A 385 -15.98 8.28 -11.51
C VAL A 385 -16.35 9.62 -12.13
N ALA A 386 -17.12 10.40 -11.39
CA ALA A 386 -17.34 11.80 -11.66
C ALA A 386 -16.86 12.63 -10.47
N ILE A 387 -15.99 13.60 -10.72
CA ILE A 387 -15.53 14.58 -9.74
C ILE A 387 -16.01 15.95 -10.20
N ARG A 388 -16.62 16.70 -9.29
CA ARG A 388 -16.98 18.10 -9.49
C ARG A 388 -16.20 18.95 -8.51
N ALA A 389 -15.71 20.08 -8.99
CA ALA A 389 -14.97 21.02 -8.16
C ALA A 389 -15.42 22.47 -8.45
N ARG A 390 -15.25 23.33 -7.46
CA ARG A 390 -15.56 24.74 -7.54
C ARG A 390 -14.30 25.55 -7.28
N ARG A 391 -14.28 26.78 -7.76
CA ARG A 391 -13.22 27.72 -7.41
C ARG A 391 -13.24 27.90 -5.89
N GLY A 392 -12.07 27.72 -5.25
CA GLY A 392 -11.88 28.06 -3.85
C GLY A 392 -12.10 29.56 -3.62
N GLN A 393 -12.64 29.92 -2.46
CA GLN A 393 -12.82 31.31 -2.06
C GLN A 393 -11.51 31.92 -1.61
#